data_c7b641535d6b5994c7ae23afebe3e7e8
#
_entry.id   c7b641535d6b5994c7ae23afebe3e7e8
#
_cell.length_a   1.000
_cell.length_b   1.000
_cell.length_c   1.000
_cell.angle_alpha   90.00
_cell.angle_beta   90.00
_cell.angle_gamma   90.00
#
_symmetry.space_group_name_H-M   'P 1'
#
loop_
_entity.id
_entity.type
_entity.pdbx_description
1 polymer ?
#
loop_
_entity_poly.entity_id
_entity_poly.type
_entity_poly.pdbx_seq_one_letter_code
_entity_poly.pdbx_strand_id
1 'polypeptide(L)'
;MRALLTLSVAALALSACNDSKAPAGDTASPAGAPAAVAAPAGQNWTEVIAATPEGGFRMGNPDARVKLVEFASLTCPHCREFHEAAAPAIKNKYVASGNVSYEYRNFVLNGADSAVTILARCQGAGAFFGLLDAFYADQMSWFEPFTKIPKEQMEGLANLPEDQVMRRLADLGGLAEYVKLRGIPRAKFDQCLADPAQLKAVNDLRNQAVNDYKLTGTPSFIINGTVQEGVYTWADLEPKLQTALR
;
A
#
# COMPACT_ATOMS: atom_id res chain seq x y z
N MET A 1 35.59 44.60 59.74
CA MET A 1 36.16 43.79 60.84
C MET A 1 36.02 42.33 60.43
N ARG A 2 37.15 41.70 60.19
CA ARG A 2 37.60 40.35 60.59
C ARG A 2 36.70 39.21 60.08
N ALA A 3 37.19 38.09 59.48
CA ALA A 3 38.56 37.60 59.35
C ALA A 3 38.48 36.46 58.23
N LEU A 4 39.60 36.35 57.52
CA LEU A 4 39.96 35.20 56.67
C LEU A 4 40.01 33.89 57.49
N LEU A 5 39.60 32.79 56.86
CA LEU A 5 40.25 31.51 57.09
C LEU A 5 40.25 30.69 55.81
N THR A 6 41.43 30.53 55.27
CA THR A 6 41.83 29.59 54.24
C THR A 6 41.98 28.19 54.78
N LEU A 7 41.46 27.16 54.13
CA LEU A 7 41.94 25.80 54.32
C LEU A 7 42.05 25.11 52.98
N SER A 8 43.30 24.96 52.61
CA SER A 8 43.71 24.08 51.47
C SER A 8 43.73 22.62 51.96
N VAL A 9 43.14 21.72 51.25
CA VAL A 9 43.45 20.30 51.35
C VAL A 9 43.61 19.68 49.97
N ALA A 10 44.66 18.89 49.90
CA ALA A 10 45.37 18.35 48.80
C ALA A 10 44.60 17.42 47.86
N ALA A 11 45.13 17.36 46.65
CA ALA A 11 44.87 16.40 45.59
C ALA A 11 45.15 14.95 45.99
N LEU A 12 44.28 14.06 45.56
CA LEU A 12 44.66 12.67 45.27
C LEU A 12 44.02 12.27 43.94
N ALA A 13 44.86 12.20 42.92
CA ALA A 13 44.58 11.59 41.66
C ALA A 13 44.54 10.05 41.84
N LEU A 14 43.38 9.46 41.49
CA LEU A 14 43.32 8.04 41.21
C LEU A 14 42.85 7.86 39.75
N SER A 15 43.78 7.61 38.89
CA SER A 15 43.62 7.08 37.55
C SER A 15 43.09 5.66 37.67
N ALA A 16 41.86 5.43 37.23
CA ALA A 16 41.37 4.10 36.91
C ALA A 16 40.84 4.14 35.48
N CYS A 17 41.72 3.80 34.54
CA CYS A 17 41.30 3.34 33.24
C CYS A 17 40.52 2.06 33.44
N ASN A 18 39.23 2.07 33.09
CA ASN A 18 38.47 0.85 32.84
C ASN A 18 37.86 0.96 31.46
N ASP A 19 38.68 0.53 30.48
CA ASP A 19 38.23 0.23 29.12
C ASP A 19 37.34 -1.02 29.19
N SER A 20 36.07 -0.82 29.54
CA SER A 20 35.05 -1.84 29.29
C SER A 20 34.39 -1.52 27.95
N LYS A 21 35.07 -1.90 26.89
CA LYS A 21 34.49 -2.03 25.56
C LYS A 21 33.44 -3.14 25.64
N ALA A 22 32.20 -2.77 25.87
CA ALA A 22 31.07 -3.68 25.72
C ALA A 22 31.13 -4.22 24.28
N PRO A 23 31.03 -5.54 24.07
CA PRO A 23 30.93 -6.07 22.73
C PRO A 23 29.63 -5.55 22.14
N ALA A 24 29.69 -4.83 21.01
CA ALA A 24 28.55 -4.60 20.17
C ALA A 24 27.96 -5.98 19.87
N GLY A 25 26.78 -6.24 20.42
CA GLY A 25 26.05 -7.45 20.10
C GLY A 25 25.76 -7.44 18.62
N ASP A 26 26.50 -8.24 17.86
CA ASP A 26 26.09 -8.70 16.56
C ASP A 26 24.73 -9.38 16.75
N THR A 27 23.67 -8.63 16.51
CA THR A 27 22.37 -9.24 16.21
C THR A 27 22.55 -9.94 14.87
N ALA A 28 22.95 -11.20 14.93
CA ALA A 28 23.06 -12.06 13.78
C ALA A 28 21.72 -11.99 13.04
N SER A 29 21.74 -11.35 11.87
CA SER A 29 20.65 -11.42 10.90
C SER A 29 20.36 -12.90 10.65
N PRO A 30 19.11 -13.35 10.62
CA PRO A 30 18.82 -14.75 10.36
C PRO A 30 19.52 -15.18 9.08
N ALA A 31 20.30 -16.25 9.18
CA ALA A 31 21.13 -16.75 8.10
C ALA A 31 20.30 -16.93 6.82
N GLY A 32 20.54 -16.11 5.79
CA GLY A 32 19.93 -16.23 4.47
C GLY A 32 19.22 -15.00 3.91
N ALA A 33 18.98 -13.94 4.69
CA ALA A 33 18.40 -12.71 4.13
C ALA A 33 19.51 -11.85 3.47
N PRO A 34 19.28 -11.30 2.25
CA PRO A 34 20.25 -10.40 1.62
C PRO A 34 20.41 -9.11 2.44
N ALA A 35 21.60 -8.49 2.36
CA ALA A 35 21.85 -7.20 2.97
C ALA A 35 20.85 -6.15 2.44
N ALA A 36 20.46 -5.21 3.30
CA ALA A 36 19.58 -4.12 2.89
C ALA A 36 20.25 -3.23 1.83
N VAL A 37 19.48 -2.78 0.84
CA VAL A 37 19.87 -1.83 -0.19
C VAL A 37 19.53 -0.43 0.28
N ALA A 38 20.49 0.49 0.28
CA ALA A 38 20.25 1.87 0.70
C ALA A 38 19.27 2.59 -0.25
N ALA A 39 18.37 3.34 0.33
CA ALA A 39 17.51 4.25 -0.43
C ALA A 39 18.30 5.50 -0.88
N PRO A 40 17.77 6.27 -1.86
CA PRO A 40 18.34 7.56 -2.22
C PRO A 40 18.51 8.46 -0.99
N ALA A 41 19.51 9.34 -1.00
CA ALA A 41 19.83 10.21 0.13
C ALA A 41 18.60 10.99 0.61
N GLY A 42 18.30 10.90 1.91
CA GLY A 42 17.18 11.59 2.54
C GLY A 42 15.81 10.94 2.32
N GLN A 43 15.74 9.74 1.73
CA GLN A 43 14.51 9.01 1.50
C GLN A 43 14.53 7.63 2.17
N ASN A 44 13.31 7.11 2.38
CA ASN A 44 13.07 5.71 2.74
C ASN A 44 12.41 5.01 1.55
N TRP A 45 12.76 3.76 1.28
CA TRP A 45 12.13 3.01 0.19
C TRP A 45 10.60 2.95 0.28
N THR A 46 10.04 2.99 1.47
CA THR A 46 8.57 3.02 1.68
C THR A 46 7.91 4.33 1.23
N GLU A 47 8.70 5.37 0.96
CA GLU A 47 8.25 6.69 0.47
C GLU A 47 8.49 6.85 -1.04
N VAL A 48 9.24 5.93 -1.64
CA VAL A 48 9.48 5.92 -3.09
C VAL A 48 8.29 5.24 -3.77
N ILE A 49 7.31 6.06 -4.17
CA ILE A 49 6.07 5.59 -4.79
C ILE A 49 5.98 6.14 -6.22
N ALA A 50 5.65 5.28 -7.18
CA ALA A 50 5.50 5.64 -8.58
C ALA A 50 4.37 4.86 -9.25
N ALA A 51 3.72 5.49 -10.24
CA ALA A 51 2.90 4.75 -11.21
C ALA A 51 3.81 3.89 -12.10
N THR A 52 3.34 2.71 -12.47
CA THR A 52 4.08 1.79 -13.34
C THR A 52 3.57 1.88 -14.78
N PRO A 53 4.40 1.52 -15.78
CA PRO A 53 3.95 1.45 -17.17
C PRO A 53 2.77 0.49 -17.39
N GLU A 54 2.69 -0.55 -16.56
CA GLU A 54 1.62 -1.54 -16.59
C GLU A 54 0.31 -1.02 -15.97
N GLY A 55 0.32 0.19 -15.42
CA GLY A 55 -0.85 0.85 -14.87
C GLY A 55 -1.05 0.66 -13.36
N GLY A 56 -0.17 -0.05 -12.66
CA GLY A 56 -0.19 -0.19 -11.20
C GLY A 56 0.44 1.00 -10.46
N PHE A 57 0.55 0.85 -9.14
CA PHE A 57 1.34 1.73 -8.29
C PHE A 57 2.35 0.90 -7.52
N ARG A 58 3.63 1.27 -7.64
CA ARG A 58 4.74 0.58 -6.98
C ARG A 58 5.23 1.41 -5.80
N MET A 59 5.46 0.73 -4.68
CA MET A 59 6.21 1.19 -3.53
C MET A 59 7.56 0.48 -3.49
N GLY A 60 8.63 1.21 -3.26
CA GLY A 60 9.96 0.65 -3.06
C GLY A 60 10.93 0.82 -4.21
N ASN A 61 12.05 0.15 -4.08
CA ASN A 61 13.15 0.17 -5.03
C ASN A 61 12.71 -0.36 -6.42
N PRO A 62 12.80 0.43 -7.50
CA PRO A 62 12.49 -0.04 -8.85
C PRO A 62 13.38 -1.22 -9.29
N ASP A 63 14.60 -1.25 -8.77
CA ASP A 63 15.61 -2.27 -9.10
C ASP A 63 15.68 -3.38 -8.04
N ALA A 64 14.63 -3.51 -7.21
CA ALA A 64 14.56 -4.55 -6.19
C ALA A 64 14.73 -5.94 -6.81
N ARG A 65 15.50 -6.80 -6.11
CA ARG A 65 15.74 -8.18 -6.51
C ARG A 65 14.43 -8.98 -6.64
N VAL A 66 13.46 -8.70 -5.77
CA VAL A 66 12.15 -9.33 -5.78
C VAL A 66 11.10 -8.29 -6.11
N LYS A 67 10.34 -8.52 -7.16
CA LYS A 67 9.20 -7.72 -7.58
C LYS A 67 7.92 -8.46 -7.23
N LEU A 68 7.24 -8.02 -6.18
CA LEU A 68 5.93 -8.52 -5.77
C LEU A 68 4.86 -7.67 -6.42
N VAL A 69 3.98 -8.30 -7.21
CA VAL A 69 2.76 -7.67 -7.73
C VAL A 69 1.55 -8.33 -7.10
N GLU A 70 0.62 -7.52 -6.61
CA GLU A 70 -0.68 -7.96 -6.13
C GLU A 70 -1.78 -7.44 -7.04
N PHE A 71 -2.61 -8.34 -7.58
CA PHE A 71 -3.88 -8.00 -8.20
C PHE A 71 -5.00 -8.16 -7.17
N ALA A 72 -5.67 -7.05 -6.83
CA ALA A 72 -6.66 -7.04 -5.76
C ALA A 72 -7.81 -6.07 -6.03
N SER A 73 -8.90 -6.29 -5.30
CA SER A 73 -10.14 -5.52 -5.36
C SER A 73 -10.42 -4.85 -4.02
N LEU A 74 -10.82 -3.59 -4.05
CA LEU A 74 -11.21 -2.85 -2.84
C LEU A 74 -12.53 -3.35 -2.24
N THR A 75 -13.35 -4.08 -2.98
CA THR A 75 -14.60 -4.68 -2.49
C THR A 75 -14.45 -6.15 -2.07
N CYS A 76 -13.26 -6.75 -2.29
CA CYS A 76 -13.02 -8.15 -1.94
C CYS A 76 -12.71 -8.29 -0.44
N PRO A 77 -13.46 -9.11 0.34
CA PRO A 77 -13.18 -9.31 1.76
C PRO A 77 -11.84 -10.03 2.00
N HIS A 78 -11.47 -10.98 1.16
CA HIS A 78 -10.19 -11.67 1.29
C HIS A 78 -8.99 -10.76 0.98
N CYS A 79 -9.14 -9.77 0.09
CA CYS A 79 -8.12 -8.75 -0.13
C CYS A 79 -7.95 -7.86 1.10
N ARG A 80 -9.03 -7.49 1.79
CA ARG A 80 -8.96 -6.77 3.06
C ARG A 80 -8.24 -7.59 4.11
N GLU A 81 -8.64 -8.84 4.32
CA GLU A 81 -8.02 -9.76 5.30
C GLU A 81 -6.52 -9.93 5.02
N PHE A 82 -6.16 -10.10 3.75
CA PHE A 82 -4.75 -10.14 3.35
C PHE A 82 -4.04 -8.81 3.66
N HIS A 83 -4.63 -7.68 3.31
CA HIS A 83 -4.04 -6.36 3.55
C HIS A 83 -3.80 -6.10 5.04
N GLU A 84 -4.78 -6.40 5.89
CA GLU A 84 -4.67 -6.28 7.36
C GLU A 84 -3.51 -7.13 7.92
N ALA A 85 -3.35 -8.35 7.42
CA ALA A 85 -2.30 -9.26 7.89
C ALA A 85 -0.91 -8.96 7.33
N ALA A 86 -0.83 -8.51 6.08
CA ALA A 86 0.40 -8.47 5.30
C ALA A 86 1.02 -7.07 5.16
N ALA A 87 0.20 -6.01 5.05
CA ALA A 87 0.69 -4.68 4.69
C ALA A 87 1.78 -4.14 5.62
N PRO A 88 1.70 -4.28 6.96
CA PRO A 88 2.79 -3.84 7.83
C PRO A 88 4.11 -4.56 7.58
N ALA A 89 4.07 -5.87 7.34
CA ALA A 89 5.28 -6.67 7.06
C ALA A 89 5.83 -6.36 5.67
N ILE A 90 4.99 -6.29 4.63
CA ILE A 90 5.39 -5.93 3.27
C ILE A 90 6.08 -4.58 3.29
N LYS A 91 5.49 -3.56 3.91
CA LYS A 91 6.01 -2.20 3.96
C LYS A 91 7.29 -2.11 4.80
N ASN A 92 7.21 -2.50 6.08
CA ASN A 92 8.24 -2.16 7.07
C ASN A 92 9.41 -3.15 7.12
N LYS A 93 9.23 -4.38 6.60
CA LYS A 93 10.29 -5.40 6.56
C LYS A 93 10.82 -5.57 5.15
N TYR A 94 9.94 -5.86 4.18
CA TYR A 94 10.36 -6.25 2.85
C TYR A 94 10.71 -5.04 1.96
N VAL A 95 9.80 -4.08 1.81
CA VAL A 95 10.03 -2.88 1.00
C VAL A 95 11.10 -2.00 1.63
N ALA A 96 11.07 -1.78 2.93
CA ALA A 96 12.06 -0.97 3.64
C ALA A 96 13.49 -1.50 3.49
N SER A 97 13.68 -2.82 3.27
CA SER A 97 15.00 -3.41 3.00
C SER A 97 15.58 -3.02 1.64
N GLY A 98 14.79 -2.50 0.71
CA GLY A 98 15.16 -2.22 -0.68
C GLY A 98 15.33 -3.45 -1.57
N ASN A 99 15.17 -4.65 -1.02
CA ASN A 99 15.29 -5.92 -1.76
C ASN A 99 13.96 -6.39 -2.37
N VAL A 100 12.84 -5.82 -1.93
CA VAL A 100 11.51 -6.09 -2.46
C VAL A 100 10.89 -4.78 -2.92
N SER A 101 10.29 -4.76 -4.11
CA SER A 101 9.30 -3.76 -4.50
C SER A 101 7.91 -4.37 -4.43
N TYR A 102 6.93 -3.57 -4.01
CA TYR A 102 5.54 -3.97 -3.96
C TYR A 102 4.73 -3.13 -4.93
N GLU A 103 4.07 -3.77 -5.89
CA GLU A 103 3.16 -3.14 -6.85
C GLU A 103 1.74 -3.63 -6.64
N TYR A 104 0.81 -2.68 -6.48
CA TYR A 104 -0.61 -2.96 -6.43
C TYR A 104 -1.25 -2.66 -7.78
N ARG A 105 -1.98 -3.64 -8.32
CA ARG A 105 -2.78 -3.54 -9.53
C ARG A 105 -4.24 -3.82 -9.23
N ASN A 106 -5.11 -2.91 -9.62
CA ASN A 106 -6.53 -3.09 -9.38
C ASN A 106 -7.13 -4.17 -10.28
N PHE A 107 -7.81 -5.13 -9.67
CA PHE A 107 -8.65 -6.11 -10.35
C PHE A 107 -10.10 -5.89 -9.90
N VAL A 108 -10.79 -4.98 -10.58
CA VAL A 108 -12.16 -4.58 -10.19
C VAL A 108 -13.17 -5.69 -10.44
N LEU A 109 -14.06 -5.89 -9.47
CA LEU A 109 -15.06 -6.95 -9.47
C LEU A 109 -16.47 -6.44 -9.81
N ASN A 110 -16.75 -5.16 -9.55
CA ASN A 110 -18.07 -4.56 -9.71
C ASN A 110 -18.00 -3.04 -9.88
N GLY A 111 -19.14 -2.39 -10.10
CA GLY A 111 -19.20 -0.93 -10.31
C GLY A 111 -18.79 -0.11 -9.09
N ALA A 112 -19.10 -0.55 -7.87
CA ALA A 112 -18.65 0.12 -6.65
C ALA A 112 -17.13 0.07 -6.53
N ASP A 113 -16.52 -1.08 -6.85
CA ASP A 113 -15.07 -1.25 -6.90
C ASP A 113 -14.42 -0.34 -7.95
N SER A 114 -15.02 -0.23 -9.13
CA SER A 114 -14.54 0.70 -10.15
C SER A 114 -14.57 2.15 -9.66
N ALA A 115 -15.66 2.57 -9.03
CA ALA A 115 -15.81 3.93 -8.52
C ALA A 115 -14.76 4.28 -7.46
N VAL A 116 -14.60 3.43 -6.44
CA VAL A 116 -13.63 3.67 -5.35
C VAL A 116 -12.19 3.59 -5.86
N THR A 117 -11.91 2.66 -6.79
CA THR A 117 -10.61 2.53 -7.45
C THR A 117 -10.24 3.79 -8.23
N ILE A 118 -11.15 4.33 -9.05
CA ILE A 118 -10.91 5.59 -9.78
C ILE A 118 -10.58 6.72 -8.81
N LEU A 119 -11.34 6.87 -7.71
CA LEU A 119 -11.09 7.90 -6.71
C LEU A 119 -9.73 7.77 -6.03
N ALA A 120 -9.30 6.55 -5.69
CA ALA A 120 -7.98 6.30 -5.11
C ALA A 120 -6.85 6.64 -6.08
N ARG A 121 -6.99 6.23 -7.34
CA ARG A 121 -5.97 6.40 -8.40
C ARG A 121 -5.82 7.85 -8.85
N CYS A 122 -6.93 8.57 -8.92
CA CYS A 122 -6.99 9.94 -9.43
C CYS A 122 -6.21 10.97 -8.57
N GLN A 123 -5.82 10.60 -7.35
CA GLN A 123 -4.97 11.44 -6.50
C GLN A 123 -3.48 11.28 -6.82
N GLY A 124 -3.13 10.39 -7.75
CA GLY A 124 -1.76 10.10 -8.14
C GLY A 124 -1.01 9.20 -7.16
N ALA A 125 0.23 8.87 -7.52
CA ALA A 125 1.04 7.87 -6.85
C ALA A 125 1.27 8.18 -5.36
N GLY A 126 1.56 9.43 -5.02
CA GLY A 126 1.90 9.82 -3.65
C GLY A 126 0.78 9.58 -2.63
N ALA A 127 -0.49 9.67 -3.05
CA ALA A 127 -1.64 9.48 -2.17
C ALA A 127 -2.18 8.04 -2.20
N PHE A 128 -1.81 7.25 -3.22
CA PHE A 128 -2.47 5.99 -3.52
C PHE A 128 -2.47 5.00 -2.37
N PHE A 129 -1.30 4.68 -1.80
CA PHE A 129 -1.22 3.67 -0.72
C PHE A 129 -1.89 4.12 0.56
N GLY A 130 -1.86 5.43 0.90
CA GLY A 130 -2.60 5.94 2.05
C GLY A 130 -4.13 5.83 1.88
N LEU A 131 -4.64 6.06 0.67
CA LEU A 131 -6.04 5.84 0.35
C LEU A 131 -6.40 4.36 0.32
N LEU A 132 -5.51 3.51 -0.23
CA LEU A 132 -5.67 2.05 -0.22
C LEU A 132 -5.83 1.52 1.21
N ASP A 133 -4.92 1.92 2.11
CA ASP A 133 -4.97 1.55 3.54
C ASP A 133 -6.31 1.97 4.16
N ALA A 134 -6.76 3.21 3.91
CA ALA A 134 -8.02 3.73 4.44
C ALA A 134 -9.25 3.00 3.88
N PHE A 135 -9.27 2.69 2.57
CA PHE A 135 -10.38 1.96 1.96
C PHE A 135 -10.49 0.53 2.49
N TYR A 136 -9.38 -0.16 2.72
CA TYR A 136 -9.43 -1.50 3.33
C TYR A 136 -9.82 -1.45 4.81
N ALA A 137 -9.27 -0.53 5.58
CA ALA A 137 -9.63 -0.38 7.00
C ALA A 137 -11.12 -0.15 7.22
N ASP A 138 -11.76 0.63 6.35
CA ASP A 138 -13.17 1.00 6.44
C ASP A 138 -14.06 0.26 5.43
N GLN A 139 -13.60 -0.85 4.83
CA GLN A 139 -14.26 -1.51 3.70
C GLN A 139 -15.77 -1.71 3.92
N MET A 140 -16.16 -2.23 5.08
CA MET A 140 -17.56 -2.48 5.37
C MET A 140 -18.38 -1.19 5.45
N SER A 141 -17.82 -0.13 6.01
CA SER A 141 -18.52 1.15 6.21
C SER A 141 -18.85 1.85 4.89
N TRP A 142 -17.90 1.90 3.95
CA TRP A 142 -18.13 2.59 2.68
C TRP A 142 -18.79 1.69 1.63
N PHE A 143 -18.67 0.35 1.74
CA PHE A 143 -19.25 -0.57 0.76
C PHE A 143 -20.71 -0.94 1.06
N GLU A 144 -21.07 -1.06 2.34
CA GLU A 144 -22.45 -1.43 2.74
C GLU A 144 -23.55 -0.55 2.08
N PRO A 145 -23.42 0.79 1.97
CA PRO A 145 -24.44 1.60 1.28
C PRO A 145 -24.72 1.17 -0.16
N PHE A 146 -23.73 0.68 -0.89
CA PHE A 146 -23.93 0.18 -2.25
C PHE A 146 -24.84 -1.05 -2.31
N THR A 147 -24.79 -1.91 -1.30
CA THR A 147 -25.62 -3.11 -1.22
C THR A 147 -27.09 -2.78 -0.92
N LYS A 148 -27.37 -1.55 -0.46
CA LYS A 148 -28.68 -1.06 -0.10
C LYS A 148 -29.32 -0.14 -1.15
N ILE A 149 -28.63 0.11 -2.27
CA ILE A 149 -29.19 0.93 -3.35
C ILE A 149 -30.43 0.24 -3.91
N PRO A 150 -31.60 0.92 -3.93
CA PRO A 150 -32.82 0.36 -4.49
C PRO A 150 -32.67 -0.05 -5.96
N LYS A 151 -33.30 -1.16 -6.32
CA LYS A 151 -33.19 -1.75 -7.67
C LYS A 151 -33.56 -0.74 -8.76
N GLU A 152 -34.61 0.05 -8.54
CA GLU A 152 -35.08 1.08 -9.48
C GLU A 152 -34.02 2.15 -9.73
N GLN A 153 -33.23 2.50 -8.70
CA GLN A 153 -32.12 3.46 -8.85
C GLN A 153 -30.93 2.85 -9.61
N MET A 154 -30.66 1.56 -9.39
CA MET A 154 -29.64 0.85 -10.15
C MET A 154 -30.04 0.69 -11.63
N GLU A 155 -31.29 0.35 -11.91
CA GLU A 155 -31.81 0.25 -13.28
C GLU A 155 -31.82 1.62 -13.97
N GLY A 156 -32.09 2.69 -13.22
CA GLY A 156 -32.03 4.07 -13.70
C GLY A 156 -30.64 4.50 -14.22
N LEU A 157 -29.55 3.87 -13.75
CA LEU A 157 -28.21 4.17 -14.24
C LEU A 157 -28.04 3.87 -15.73
N ALA A 158 -28.72 2.84 -16.25
CA ALA A 158 -28.64 2.47 -17.66
C ALA A 158 -29.18 3.53 -18.62
N ASN A 159 -29.96 4.49 -18.11
CA ASN A 159 -30.54 5.59 -18.90
C ASN A 159 -29.67 6.86 -18.87
N LEU A 160 -28.55 6.84 -18.13
CA LEU A 160 -27.65 7.98 -18.03
C LEU A 160 -26.59 7.95 -19.14
N PRO A 161 -26.08 9.13 -19.56
CA PRO A 161 -24.84 9.21 -20.33
C PRO A 161 -23.68 8.50 -19.62
N GLU A 162 -22.80 7.84 -20.39
CA GLU A 162 -21.71 7.00 -19.85
C GLU A 162 -20.84 7.75 -18.83
N ASP A 163 -20.52 9.01 -19.09
CA ASP A 163 -19.73 9.88 -18.21
C ASP A 163 -20.41 10.24 -16.88
N GLN A 164 -21.71 9.97 -16.75
CA GLN A 164 -22.50 10.24 -15.56
C GLN A 164 -22.79 8.99 -14.72
N VAL A 165 -22.72 7.81 -15.32
CA VAL A 165 -23.03 6.52 -14.65
C VAL A 165 -22.19 6.33 -13.41
N MET A 166 -20.87 6.43 -13.56
CA MET A 166 -19.94 6.15 -12.46
C MET A 166 -20.10 7.15 -11.31
N ARG A 167 -20.25 8.43 -11.64
CA ARG A 167 -20.49 9.49 -10.64
C ARG A 167 -21.79 9.26 -9.89
N ARG A 168 -22.88 8.95 -10.64
CA ARG A 168 -24.18 8.70 -10.01
C ARG A 168 -24.17 7.47 -9.10
N LEU A 169 -23.53 6.40 -9.53
CA LEU A 169 -23.34 5.19 -8.71
C LEU A 169 -22.57 5.51 -7.41
N ALA A 170 -21.48 6.24 -7.52
CA ALA A 170 -20.67 6.66 -6.38
C ALA A 170 -21.43 7.57 -5.40
N ASP A 171 -22.27 8.48 -5.92
CA ASP A 171 -23.16 9.32 -5.11
C ASP A 171 -24.20 8.49 -4.36
N LEU A 172 -24.84 7.55 -5.04
CA LEU A 172 -25.81 6.63 -4.43
C LEU A 172 -25.21 5.79 -3.31
N GLY A 173 -23.95 5.39 -3.47
CA GLY A 173 -23.17 4.67 -2.45
C GLY A 173 -22.58 5.56 -1.36
N GLY A 174 -22.80 6.88 -1.39
CA GLY A 174 -22.32 7.79 -0.35
C GLY A 174 -20.82 8.09 -0.38
N LEU A 175 -20.11 7.71 -1.45
CA LEU A 175 -18.66 7.87 -1.52
C LEU A 175 -18.20 9.33 -1.47
N ALA A 176 -19.02 10.29 -1.91
CA ALA A 176 -18.65 11.71 -1.92
C ALA A 176 -18.28 12.22 -0.52
N GLU A 177 -19.10 11.92 0.50
CA GLU A 177 -18.83 12.32 1.88
C GLU A 177 -17.68 11.50 2.50
N TYR A 178 -17.59 10.21 2.17
CA TYR A 178 -16.52 9.36 2.65
C TYR A 178 -15.12 9.86 2.19
N VAL A 179 -14.97 10.17 0.89
CA VAL A 179 -13.66 10.59 0.35
C VAL A 179 -13.33 12.05 0.65
N LYS A 180 -14.32 12.90 0.88
CA LYS A 180 -14.13 14.29 1.32
C LYS A 180 -13.32 14.38 2.60
N LEU A 181 -13.59 13.50 3.57
CA LEU A 181 -12.83 13.39 4.82
C LEU A 181 -11.40 12.89 4.61
N ARG A 182 -11.08 12.40 3.41
CA ARG A 182 -9.76 11.87 3.01
C ARG A 182 -9.06 12.74 1.97
N GLY A 183 -9.46 14.01 1.87
CA GLY A 183 -8.79 15.02 1.05
C GLY A 183 -9.25 15.04 -0.42
N ILE A 184 -10.37 14.39 -0.77
CA ILE A 184 -10.94 14.44 -2.12
C ILE A 184 -12.22 15.30 -2.09
N PRO A 185 -12.13 16.62 -2.37
CA PRO A 185 -13.28 17.49 -2.36
C PRO A 185 -14.23 17.18 -3.53
N ARG A 186 -15.50 17.62 -3.43
CA ARG A 186 -16.55 17.35 -4.42
C ARG A 186 -16.13 17.63 -5.86
N ALA A 187 -15.49 18.75 -6.13
CA ALA A 187 -15.05 19.09 -7.48
C ALA A 187 -14.05 18.05 -8.06
N LYS A 188 -13.14 17.55 -7.22
CA LYS A 188 -12.17 16.51 -7.61
C LYS A 188 -12.85 15.15 -7.78
N PHE A 189 -13.80 14.80 -6.89
CA PHE A 189 -14.63 13.62 -7.00
C PHE A 189 -15.36 13.58 -8.36
N ASP A 190 -16.06 14.68 -8.71
CA ASP A 190 -16.79 14.79 -9.98
C ASP A 190 -15.83 14.68 -11.19
N GLN A 191 -14.70 15.38 -11.15
CA GLN A 191 -13.69 15.34 -12.21
C GLN A 191 -13.15 13.92 -12.43
N CYS A 192 -12.79 13.22 -11.35
CA CYS A 192 -12.21 11.88 -11.45
C CYS A 192 -13.18 10.87 -12.04
N LEU A 193 -14.44 10.89 -11.59
CA LEU A 193 -15.44 9.92 -12.02
C LEU A 193 -16.08 10.22 -13.39
N ALA A 194 -15.93 11.44 -13.89
CA ALA A 194 -16.34 11.82 -15.24
C ALA A 194 -15.24 11.58 -16.28
N ASP A 195 -14.01 11.28 -15.87
CA ASP A 195 -12.90 11.07 -16.79
C ASP A 195 -12.91 9.64 -17.37
N PRO A 196 -13.23 9.46 -18.67
CA PRO A 196 -13.28 8.13 -19.29
C PRO A 196 -11.91 7.45 -19.33
N ALA A 197 -10.82 8.20 -19.28
CA ALA A 197 -9.48 7.62 -19.24
C ALA A 197 -9.22 6.86 -17.93
N GLN A 198 -9.80 7.31 -16.82
CA GLN A 198 -9.70 6.62 -15.54
C GLN A 198 -10.43 5.26 -15.57
N LEU A 199 -11.66 5.25 -16.08
CA LEU A 199 -12.43 4.02 -16.23
C LEU A 199 -11.73 3.04 -17.19
N LYS A 200 -11.21 3.56 -18.32
CA LYS A 200 -10.45 2.75 -19.26
C LYS A 200 -9.22 2.13 -18.59
N ALA A 201 -8.43 2.90 -17.85
CA ALA A 201 -7.22 2.40 -17.17
C ALA A 201 -7.54 1.28 -16.17
N VAL A 202 -8.64 1.41 -15.43
CA VAL A 202 -9.11 0.40 -14.48
C VAL A 202 -9.55 -0.88 -15.21
N ASN A 203 -10.27 -0.75 -16.32
CA ASN A 203 -10.70 -1.87 -17.14
C ASN A 203 -9.50 -2.57 -17.83
N ASP A 204 -8.51 -1.81 -18.28
CA ASP A 204 -7.29 -2.36 -18.89
C ASP A 204 -6.52 -3.23 -17.90
N LEU A 205 -6.41 -2.81 -16.63
CA LEU A 205 -5.79 -3.61 -15.57
C LEU A 205 -6.53 -4.92 -15.32
N ARG A 206 -7.86 -4.87 -15.29
CA ARG A 206 -8.68 -6.09 -15.18
C ARG A 206 -8.47 -7.01 -16.37
N ASN A 207 -8.45 -6.46 -17.58
CA ASN A 207 -8.21 -7.22 -18.80
C ASN A 207 -6.81 -7.85 -18.80
N GLN A 208 -5.79 -7.12 -18.34
CA GLN A 208 -4.44 -7.64 -18.18
C GLN A 208 -4.43 -8.82 -17.19
N ALA A 209 -5.08 -8.70 -16.04
CA ALA A 209 -5.19 -9.79 -15.06
C ALA A 209 -5.76 -11.06 -15.69
N VAL A 210 -6.87 -10.92 -16.42
CA VAL A 210 -7.60 -12.07 -17.01
C VAL A 210 -6.87 -12.62 -18.25
N ASN A 211 -6.42 -11.73 -19.15
CA ASN A 211 -5.94 -12.15 -20.47
C ASN A 211 -4.45 -12.51 -20.46
N ASP A 212 -3.60 -11.78 -19.74
CA ASP A 212 -2.17 -11.99 -19.76
C ASP A 212 -1.73 -12.97 -18.67
N TYR A 213 -2.27 -12.79 -17.46
CA TYR A 213 -1.90 -13.60 -16.29
C TYR A 213 -2.87 -14.75 -16.00
N LYS A 214 -4.00 -14.86 -16.71
CA LYS A 214 -5.03 -15.89 -16.53
C LYS A 214 -5.59 -15.97 -15.11
N LEU A 215 -5.62 -14.83 -14.42
CA LEU A 215 -6.14 -14.76 -13.05
C LEU A 215 -7.66 -14.90 -13.04
N THR A 216 -8.18 -15.65 -12.07
CA THR A 216 -9.61 -15.95 -11.93
C THR A 216 -10.26 -15.30 -10.72
N GLY A 217 -9.46 -14.64 -9.86
CA GLY A 217 -9.97 -14.01 -8.63
C GLY A 217 -8.92 -13.16 -7.92
N THR A 218 -9.33 -12.65 -6.76
CA THR A 218 -8.52 -11.77 -5.92
C THR A 218 -8.52 -12.24 -4.45
N PRO A 219 -7.43 -12.01 -3.70
CA PRO A 219 -6.14 -11.50 -4.18
C PRO A 219 -5.41 -12.53 -5.05
N SER A 220 -4.57 -12.06 -5.98
CA SER A 220 -3.65 -12.90 -6.75
C SER A 220 -2.27 -12.26 -6.74
N PHE A 221 -1.23 -13.07 -6.71
CA PHE A 221 0.15 -12.60 -6.52
C PHE A 221 1.07 -13.07 -7.64
N ILE A 222 2.01 -12.19 -8.00
CA ILE A 222 3.06 -12.47 -8.97
C ILE A 222 4.39 -12.10 -8.35
N ILE A 223 5.34 -13.04 -8.36
CA ILE A 223 6.72 -12.81 -7.90
C ILE A 223 7.65 -12.95 -9.09
N ASN A 224 8.38 -11.89 -9.41
CA ASN A 224 9.34 -11.88 -10.52
C ASN A 224 8.74 -12.39 -11.85
N GLY A 225 7.50 -11.98 -12.16
CA GLY A 225 6.78 -12.38 -13.36
C GLY A 225 6.06 -13.73 -13.30
N THR A 226 6.23 -14.49 -12.22
CA THR A 226 5.59 -15.81 -12.06
C THR A 226 4.37 -15.73 -11.16
N VAL A 227 3.20 -16.15 -11.66
CA VAL A 227 1.96 -16.24 -10.87
C VAL A 227 2.13 -17.26 -9.74
N GLN A 228 1.69 -16.89 -8.55
CA GLN A 228 1.73 -17.74 -7.36
C GLN A 228 0.40 -18.46 -7.19
N GLU A 229 0.25 -19.59 -7.88
CA GLU A 229 -0.99 -20.38 -7.83
C GLU A 229 -1.27 -20.91 -6.41
N GLY A 230 -2.56 -20.88 -6.00
CA GLY A 230 -3.01 -21.38 -4.70
C GLY A 230 -2.57 -20.53 -3.51
N VAL A 231 -2.09 -19.30 -3.75
CA VAL A 231 -1.65 -18.36 -2.71
C VAL A 231 -2.69 -17.27 -2.56
N TYR A 232 -3.32 -17.19 -1.38
CA TYR A 232 -4.38 -16.22 -1.09
C TYR A 232 -4.20 -15.52 0.25
N THR A 233 -3.31 -16.03 1.11
CA THR A 233 -3.07 -15.49 2.45
C THR A 233 -1.62 -15.04 2.63
N TRP A 234 -1.37 -14.20 3.65
CA TRP A 234 -0.01 -13.82 4.00
C TRP A 234 0.85 -15.03 4.41
N ALA A 235 0.26 -15.98 5.14
CA ALA A 235 0.95 -17.20 5.56
C ALA A 235 1.44 -18.05 4.37
N ASP A 236 0.72 -18.01 3.24
CA ASP A 236 1.12 -18.72 2.02
C ASP A 236 2.16 -17.91 1.21
N LEU A 237 2.05 -16.58 1.21
CA LEU A 237 2.89 -15.70 0.40
C LEU A 237 4.28 -15.47 1.01
N GLU A 238 4.38 -15.25 2.34
CA GLU A 238 5.65 -14.87 2.97
C GLU A 238 6.77 -15.89 2.74
N PRO A 239 6.55 -17.22 2.86
CA PRO A 239 7.59 -18.22 2.56
C PRO A 239 8.11 -18.17 1.12
N LYS A 240 7.24 -17.81 0.15
CA LYS A 240 7.62 -17.67 -1.26
C LYS A 240 8.47 -16.41 -1.47
N LEU A 241 8.13 -15.29 -0.82
CA LEU A 241 8.98 -14.09 -0.82
C LEU A 241 10.36 -14.37 -0.21
N GLN A 242 10.41 -15.08 0.91
CA GLN A 242 11.67 -15.48 1.55
C GLN A 242 12.51 -16.38 0.65
N THR A 243 11.87 -17.29 -0.08
CA THR A 243 12.56 -18.14 -1.07
C THR A 243 13.10 -17.33 -2.23
N ALA A 244 12.35 -16.38 -2.77
CA ALA A 244 12.78 -15.52 -3.87
C ALA A 244 13.95 -14.57 -3.48
N LEU A 245 14.11 -14.28 -2.18
CA LEU A 245 15.18 -13.45 -1.65
C LEU A 245 16.52 -14.20 -1.47
N ARG A 246 16.54 -15.53 -1.48
CA ARG A 246 17.76 -16.35 -1.37
C ARG A 246 18.48 -16.43 -2.69
#